data_e9cf9fb10ae6e2bef550b4c5a477d500
#
_entry.id   e9cf9fb10ae6e2bef550b4c5a477d500
#
_cell.length_a   1.000
_cell.length_b   1.000
_cell.length_c   1.000
_cell.angle_alpha   90.00
_cell.angle_beta   90.00
_cell.angle_gamma   90.00
#
_symmetry.space_group_name_H-M   'P 1'
#
loop_
_entity.id
_entity.type
_entity.pdbx_description
1 polymer ?
#
loop_
_entity_poly.entity_id
_entity_poly.type
_entity_poly.pdbx_seq_one_letter_code
_entity_poly.pdbx_strand_id
1 'polypeptide(L)'
;PPRLQSSAASDVYKRQYLDRIKKFEKDVQAWQFIDKKLLIEKAEEADTYRKSGKPLGPLHGMPVAIKDIIGTYDMPTECGTVFRKKMSNSQDSEIVNLLKNSGAIIMGKTVTCELAYIHPSKTKNPHDYSRTPGGSSSGSAAAVAAHMAPLSVGSQTGGSVIRPASYCGVVGYKPSYGLISRNGVLKVSDKLDTMGVFGKTVKDVALLAKSLIRKDLHDPSTVYFAAEKMVEECEKGPVFDPKFI
;
A
#
# COMPACT_ATOMS: atom_id res chain seq x y z
N PRO A 1 1.96 -14.74 9.14
CA PRO A 1 1.90 -14.74 7.69
C PRO A 1 2.36 -16.09 7.17
N PRO A 2 1.70 -16.69 6.17
CA PRO A 2 2.22 -17.91 5.59
C PRO A 2 3.62 -17.61 5.08
N ARG A 3 4.60 -18.42 5.48
CA ARG A 3 5.96 -18.34 4.97
C ARG A 3 5.89 -18.57 3.45
N LEU A 4 5.99 -17.52 2.66
CA LEU A 4 6.05 -17.57 1.19
C LEU A 4 7.34 -18.25 0.68
N GLN A 5 8.03 -19.01 1.53
CA GLN A 5 9.32 -19.62 1.22
C GLN A 5 9.25 -20.87 0.33
N SER A 6 8.06 -21.45 0.08
CA SER A 6 7.98 -22.72 -0.65
C SER A 6 7.02 -22.75 -1.85
N SER A 7 6.14 -21.77 -2.03
CA SER A 7 5.24 -21.71 -3.18
C SER A 7 5.66 -20.63 -4.18
N ALA A 8 5.46 -20.88 -5.47
CA ALA A 8 5.65 -19.88 -6.49
C ALA A 8 4.74 -18.67 -6.24
N ALA A 9 5.26 -17.45 -6.39
CA ALA A 9 4.48 -16.24 -6.15
C ALA A 9 3.23 -16.21 -7.04
N SER A 10 3.33 -16.65 -8.30
CA SER A 10 2.21 -16.75 -9.24
C SER A 10 1.07 -17.63 -8.72
N ASP A 11 1.36 -18.74 -8.05
CA ASP A 11 0.34 -19.63 -7.50
C ASP A 11 -0.40 -19.01 -6.32
N VAL A 12 0.32 -18.30 -5.45
CA VAL A 12 -0.26 -17.56 -4.33
C VAL A 12 -1.19 -16.46 -4.83
N TYR A 13 -0.79 -15.72 -5.87
CA TYR A 13 -1.62 -14.69 -6.50
C TYR A 13 -2.91 -15.23 -7.07
N LYS A 14 -2.81 -16.32 -7.89
CA LYS A 14 -3.97 -16.93 -8.53
C LYS A 14 -4.97 -17.46 -7.50
N ARG A 15 -4.49 -18.16 -6.47
CA ARG A 15 -5.37 -18.86 -5.51
C ARG A 15 -5.90 -17.97 -4.40
N GLN A 16 -5.08 -17.09 -3.82
CA GLN A 16 -5.48 -16.37 -2.62
C GLN A 16 -6.07 -14.99 -2.92
N TYR A 17 -5.35 -14.13 -3.63
CA TYR A 17 -5.77 -12.73 -3.77
C TYR A 17 -6.75 -12.50 -4.91
N LEU A 18 -6.54 -13.09 -6.09
CA LEU A 18 -7.49 -12.94 -7.19
C LEU A 18 -8.85 -13.57 -6.90
N ASP A 19 -8.87 -14.72 -6.20
CA ASP A 19 -10.12 -15.34 -5.76
C ASP A 19 -10.83 -14.49 -4.71
N ARG A 20 -10.07 -13.88 -3.77
CA ARG A 20 -10.63 -12.93 -2.81
C ARG A 20 -11.21 -11.70 -3.51
N ILE A 21 -10.49 -11.11 -4.47
CA ILE A 21 -10.97 -9.98 -5.27
C ILE A 21 -12.23 -10.38 -6.04
N LYS A 22 -12.23 -11.51 -6.72
CA LYS A 22 -13.41 -12.00 -7.45
C LYS A 22 -14.63 -12.13 -6.55
N LYS A 23 -14.44 -12.57 -5.30
CA LYS A 23 -15.52 -12.81 -4.35
C LYS A 23 -16.08 -11.53 -3.72
N PHE A 24 -15.23 -10.57 -3.36
CA PHE A 24 -15.60 -9.45 -2.50
C PHE A 24 -15.61 -8.08 -3.18
N GLU A 25 -14.92 -7.90 -4.31
CA GLU A 25 -14.75 -6.57 -4.92
C GLU A 25 -16.08 -5.96 -5.39
N LYS A 26 -17.05 -6.79 -5.80
CA LYS A 26 -18.38 -6.32 -6.20
C LYS A 26 -19.08 -5.53 -5.05
N ASP A 27 -18.88 -5.98 -3.82
CA ASP A 27 -19.53 -5.40 -2.65
C ASP A 27 -18.65 -4.34 -1.98
N VAL A 28 -17.34 -4.60 -1.83
CA VAL A 28 -16.40 -3.72 -1.13
C VAL A 28 -15.98 -2.52 -1.98
N GLN A 29 -15.78 -2.69 -3.28
CA GLN A 29 -15.34 -1.65 -4.22
C GLN A 29 -14.04 -0.95 -3.78
N ALA A 30 -13.02 -1.74 -3.45
CA ALA A 30 -11.73 -1.23 -2.97
C ALA A 30 -10.77 -0.85 -4.08
N TRP A 31 -10.96 -1.38 -5.30
CA TRP A 31 -10.05 -1.17 -6.41
C TRP A 31 -10.57 -0.11 -7.39
N GLN A 32 -9.72 0.83 -7.74
CA GLN A 32 -9.94 1.78 -8.83
C GLN A 32 -9.45 1.20 -10.16
N PHE A 33 -8.30 0.52 -10.10
CA PHE A 33 -7.73 -0.17 -11.24
C PHE A 33 -7.02 -1.44 -10.78
N ILE A 34 -7.26 -2.54 -11.48
CA ILE A 34 -6.52 -3.79 -11.34
C ILE A 34 -6.52 -4.51 -12.68
N ASP A 35 -5.33 -4.87 -13.15
CA ASP A 35 -5.15 -5.73 -14.31
C ASP A 35 -4.66 -7.11 -13.87
N LYS A 36 -5.56 -8.09 -13.93
CA LYS A 36 -5.28 -9.46 -13.49
C LYS A 36 -4.22 -10.14 -14.33
N LYS A 37 -4.18 -9.84 -15.66
CA LYS A 37 -3.21 -10.42 -16.57
C LYS A 37 -1.82 -9.89 -16.26
N LEU A 38 -1.68 -8.57 -16.18
CA LEU A 38 -0.42 -7.91 -15.80
C LEU A 38 0.09 -8.40 -14.44
N LEU A 39 -0.80 -8.56 -13.45
CA LEU A 39 -0.43 -9.05 -12.13
C LEU A 39 0.16 -10.46 -12.17
N ILE A 40 -0.43 -11.36 -12.96
CA ILE A 40 0.07 -12.72 -13.14
C ILE A 40 1.42 -12.72 -13.85
N GLU A 41 1.57 -11.94 -14.92
CA GLU A 41 2.84 -11.79 -15.64
C GLU A 41 3.96 -11.32 -14.71
N LYS A 42 3.71 -10.31 -13.88
CA LYS A 42 4.68 -9.82 -12.88
C LYS A 42 5.03 -10.86 -11.82
N ALA A 43 4.07 -11.69 -11.43
CA ALA A 43 4.33 -12.77 -10.49
C ALA A 43 5.20 -13.88 -11.11
N GLU A 44 4.98 -14.23 -12.38
CA GLU A 44 5.80 -15.19 -13.14
C GLU A 44 7.21 -14.66 -13.39
N GLU A 45 7.37 -13.36 -13.66
CA GLU A 45 8.68 -12.69 -13.73
C GLU A 45 9.43 -12.81 -12.39
N ALA A 46 8.74 -12.57 -11.26
CA ALA A 46 9.35 -12.70 -9.93
C ALA A 46 9.77 -14.15 -9.62
N ASP A 47 8.97 -15.14 -10.00
CA ASP A 47 9.34 -16.56 -9.86
C ASP A 47 10.56 -16.92 -10.71
N THR A 48 10.63 -16.40 -11.92
CA THR A 48 11.79 -16.60 -12.83
C THR A 48 13.04 -15.95 -12.24
N TYR A 49 12.92 -14.73 -11.72
CA TYR A 49 14.04 -14.06 -11.05
C TYR A 49 14.55 -14.86 -9.84
N ARG A 50 13.64 -15.39 -9.00
CA ARG A 50 13.98 -16.24 -7.86
C ARG A 50 14.77 -17.48 -8.28
N LYS A 51 14.35 -18.13 -9.37
CA LYS A 51 15.04 -19.33 -9.91
C LYS A 51 16.42 -19.02 -10.47
N SER A 52 16.71 -17.79 -10.81
CA SER A 52 18.02 -17.36 -11.31
C SER A 52 19.15 -17.38 -10.26
N GLY A 53 18.82 -17.55 -8.97
CA GLY A 53 19.79 -17.55 -7.86
C GLY A 53 20.36 -16.17 -7.51
N LYS A 54 19.85 -15.09 -8.12
CA LYS A 54 20.26 -13.72 -7.81
C LYS A 54 19.75 -13.29 -6.43
N PRO A 55 20.42 -12.33 -5.74
CA PRO A 55 19.97 -11.81 -4.46
C PRO A 55 18.53 -11.27 -4.54
N LEU A 56 17.69 -11.63 -3.56
CA LEU A 56 16.30 -11.22 -3.49
C LEU A 56 16.15 -9.98 -2.61
N GLY A 57 15.35 -9.03 -3.04
CA GLY A 57 14.94 -7.90 -2.23
C GLY A 57 14.03 -8.31 -1.06
N PRO A 58 13.90 -7.47 -0.03
CA PRO A 58 13.16 -7.78 1.20
C PRO A 58 11.65 -8.01 0.99
N LEU A 59 11.09 -7.50 -0.11
CA LEU A 59 9.68 -7.66 -0.50
C LEU A 59 9.53 -8.55 -1.74
N HIS A 60 10.53 -9.36 -2.09
CA HIS A 60 10.52 -10.14 -3.32
C HIS A 60 9.25 -10.99 -3.46
N GLY A 61 8.51 -10.80 -4.56
CA GLY A 61 7.25 -11.47 -4.85
C GLY A 61 6.08 -11.05 -3.96
N MET A 62 6.25 -10.05 -3.09
CA MET A 62 5.18 -9.58 -2.21
C MET A 62 4.24 -8.64 -2.95
N PRO A 63 2.92 -8.92 -2.95
CA PRO A 63 1.93 -8.03 -3.55
C PRO A 63 1.68 -6.82 -2.67
N VAL A 64 1.69 -5.64 -3.30
CA VAL A 64 1.40 -4.38 -2.62
C VAL A 64 0.37 -3.59 -3.43
N ALA A 65 -0.73 -3.22 -2.78
CA ALA A 65 -1.71 -2.30 -3.34
C ALA A 65 -1.30 -0.85 -3.07
N ILE A 66 -1.58 0.07 -3.99
CA ILE A 66 -1.21 1.47 -3.82
C ILE A 66 -2.42 2.39 -4.04
N LYS A 67 -2.53 3.42 -3.18
CA LYS A 67 -3.59 4.43 -3.28
C LYS A 67 -3.53 5.16 -4.62
N ASP A 68 -4.69 5.42 -5.21
CA ASP A 68 -4.82 6.05 -6.53
C ASP A 68 -4.49 7.55 -6.59
N ILE A 69 -3.53 7.98 -5.78
CA ILE A 69 -2.85 9.27 -5.88
C ILE A 69 -1.35 9.10 -6.07
N ILE A 70 -0.87 7.86 -5.98
CA ILE A 70 0.53 7.49 -6.15
C ILE A 70 0.76 7.20 -7.62
N GLY A 71 1.60 8.00 -8.26
CA GLY A 71 1.86 7.92 -9.69
C GLY A 71 2.52 6.62 -10.12
N THR A 72 2.00 6.04 -11.20
CA THR A 72 2.57 4.87 -11.88
C THR A 72 2.65 5.14 -13.37
N TYR A 73 3.69 4.59 -13.99
CA TYR A 73 3.86 4.66 -15.45
C TYR A 73 2.89 3.73 -16.20
N ASP A 74 2.68 2.54 -15.67
CA ASP A 74 2.00 1.41 -16.31
C ASP A 74 0.51 1.28 -15.94
N MET A 75 0.00 2.13 -15.05
CA MET A 75 -1.39 2.14 -14.63
C MET A 75 -1.94 3.56 -14.53
N PRO A 76 -3.25 3.77 -14.76
CA PRO A 76 -3.86 5.08 -14.57
C PRO A 76 -3.71 5.58 -13.13
N THR A 77 -3.61 6.91 -12.97
CA THR A 77 -3.64 7.61 -11.67
C THR A 77 -4.70 8.69 -11.74
N GLU A 78 -5.91 8.33 -11.34
CA GLU A 78 -7.12 9.14 -11.52
C GLU A 78 -7.43 10.04 -10.31
N CYS A 79 -6.79 9.80 -9.18
CA CYS A 79 -6.95 10.55 -7.93
C CYS A 79 -8.42 10.65 -7.44
N GLY A 80 -9.24 9.64 -7.77
CA GLY A 80 -10.64 9.61 -7.37
C GLY A 80 -11.53 10.65 -8.05
N THR A 81 -11.09 11.32 -9.11
CA THR A 81 -11.84 12.35 -9.81
C THR A 81 -12.05 12.02 -11.29
N VAL A 82 -13.22 12.42 -11.82
CA VAL A 82 -13.56 12.22 -13.23
C VAL A 82 -12.68 13.03 -14.19
N PHE A 83 -12.12 14.15 -13.72
CA PHE A 83 -11.25 15.02 -14.51
C PHE A 83 -9.90 14.39 -14.88
N ARG A 84 -9.49 13.34 -14.15
CA ARG A 84 -8.25 12.60 -14.39
C ARG A 84 -8.49 11.18 -14.93
N LYS A 85 -9.68 10.91 -15.44
CA LYS A 85 -10.03 9.58 -15.95
C LYS A 85 -9.06 9.11 -17.02
N LYS A 86 -8.50 7.90 -16.84
CA LYS A 86 -7.49 7.27 -17.69
C LYS A 86 -6.16 8.05 -17.81
N MET A 87 -5.91 9.04 -16.98
CA MET A 87 -4.62 9.73 -16.98
C MET A 87 -3.54 8.83 -16.39
N SER A 88 -2.44 8.70 -17.09
CA SER A 88 -1.21 8.03 -16.63
C SER A 88 -0.12 9.05 -16.35
N ASN A 89 0.83 8.66 -15.52
CA ASN A 89 2.03 9.45 -15.28
C ASN A 89 3.13 9.08 -16.28
N SER A 90 4.03 10.02 -16.58
CA SER A 90 5.19 9.77 -17.45
C SER A 90 6.25 8.88 -16.82
N GLN A 91 6.21 8.72 -15.51
CA GLN A 91 7.14 7.92 -14.72
C GLN A 91 6.49 7.42 -13.43
N ASP A 92 7.10 6.41 -12.83
CA ASP A 92 6.73 5.93 -11.50
C ASP A 92 7.10 6.97 -10.41
N SER A 93 6.29 7.03 -9.36
CA SER A 93 6.65 7.75 -8.14
C SER A 93 7.82 7.06 -7.44
N GLU A 94 8.53 7.80 -6.56
CA GLU A 94 9.64 7.22 -5.79
C GLU A 94 9.20 6.01 -4.94
N ILE A 95 8.00 6.04 -4.39
CA ILE A 95 7.42 4.90 -3.67
C ILE A 95 7.35 3.65 -4.54
N VAL A 96 6.88 3.79 -5.78
CA VAL A 96 6.75 2.67 -6.73
C VAL A 96 8.14 2.15 -7.12
N ASN A 97 9.10 3.04 -7.34
CA ASN A 97 10.49 2.68 -7.61
C ASN A 97 11.09 1.87 -6.44
N LEU A 98 10.91 2.34 -5.21
CA LEU A 98 11.40 1.65 -4.01
C LEU A 98 10.74 0.28 -3.81
N LEU A 99 9.44 0.18 -4.05
CA LEU A 99 8.73 -1.11 -4.00
C LEU A 99 9.25 -2.09 -5.04
N LYS A 100 9.36 -1.66 -6.31
CA LYS A 100 9.89 -2.49 -7.40
C LYS A 100 11.34 -2.91 -7.13
N ASN A 101 12.20 -2.00 -6.66
CA ASN A 101 13.59 -2.28 -6.29
C ASN A 101 13.69 -3.25 -5.09
N SER A 102 12.72 -3.24 -4.20
CA SER A 102 12.61 -4.21 -3.10
C SER A 102 12.05 -5.57 -3.55
N GLY A 103 11.69 -5.73 -4.84
CA GLY A 103 11.12 -6.92 -5.43
C GLY A 103 9.62 -7.10 -5.21
N ALA A 104 8.93 -6.06 -4.73
CA ALA A 104 7.48 -6.09 -4.59
C ALA A 104 6.76 -6.02 -5.95
N ILE A 105 5.55 -6.55 -5.98
CA ILE A 105 4.69 -6.51 -7.16
C ILE A 105 3.52 -5.56 -6.89
N ILE A 106 3.40 -4.52 -7.71
CA ILE A 106 2.28 -3.58 -7.60
C ILE A 106 1.02 -4.26 -8.13
N MET A 107 0.04 -4.47 -7.25
CA MET A 107 -1.21 -5.16 -7.59
C MET A 107 -2.16 -4.33 -8.44
N GLY A 108 -2.20 -3.02 -8.18
CA GLY A 108 -3.16 -2.11 -8.76
C GLY A 108 -3.36 -0.87 -7.90
N LYS A 109 -4.34 -0.05 -8.30
CA LYS A 109 -4.67 1.22 -7.66
C LYS A 109 -5.91 1.06 -6.79
N THR A 110 -5.79 1.41 -5.52
CA THR A 110 -6.92 1.37 -4.58
C THR A 110 -7.66 2.71 -4.55
N VAL A 111 -8.97 2.62 -4.36
CA VAL A 111 -9.86 3.79 -4.31
C VAL A 111 -9.41 4.79 -3.25
N THR A 112 -9.45 6.06 -3.62
CA THR A 112 -9.27 7.21 -2.72
C THR A 112 -10.54 8.05 -2.70
N CYS A 113 -10.76 8.84 -1.63
CA CYS A 113 -11.66 9.98 -1.71
C CYS A 113 -11.17 10.93 -2.81
N GLU A 114 -12.08 11.67 -3.44
CA GLU A 114 -11.72 12.60 -4.52
C GLU A 114 -10.58 13.53 -4.08
N LEU A 115 -9.50 13.55 -4.90
CA LEU A 115 -8.27 14.33 -4.67
C LEU A 115 -7.68 14.13 -3.26
N ALA A 116 -7.90 12.95 -2.66
CA ALA A 116 -7.50 12.61 -1.30
C ALA A 116 -8.11 13.53 -0.21
N TYR A 117 -9.22 14.20 -0.51
CA TYR A 117 -9.90 15.13 0.39
C TYR A 117 -11.01 14.45 1.21
N ILE A 118 -12.15 15.07 1.43
CA ILE A 118 -13.17 14.62 2.41
C ILE A 118 -14.39 13.94 1.79
N HIS A 119 -14.64 14.10 0.49
CA HIS A 119 -15.83 13.53 -0.14
C HIS A 119 -15.77 11.99 -0.08
N PRO A 120 -16.81 11.32 0.47
CA PRO A 120 -16.80 9.86 0.62
C PRO A 120 -16.61 9.16 -0.72
N SER A 121 -15.78 8.12 -0.73
CA SER A 121 -15.57 7.28 -1.91
C SER A 121 -16.65 6.20 -2.04
N LYS A 122 -16.67 5.50 -3.17
CA LYS A 122 -17.57 4.36 -3.41
C LYS A 122 -17.29 3.15 -2.51
N THR A 123 -16.10 3.05 -1.91
CA THR A 123 -15.66 1.90 -1.13
C THR A 123 -16.51 1.73 0.13
N LYS A 124 -16.88 0.49 0.41
CA LYS A 124 -17.63 0.09 1.60
C LYS A 124 -16.76 -0.63 2.61
N ASN A 125 -17.15 -0.55 3.88
CA ASN A 125 -16.42 -1.24 4.94
C ASN A 125 -16.63 -2.75 4.81
N PRO A 126 -15.55 -3.57 4.77
CA PRO A 126 -15.67 -5.03 4.62
C PRO A 126 -16.41 -5.74 5.77
N HIS A 127 -16.51 -5.10 6.93
CA HIS A 127 -17.24 -5.65 8.09
C HIS A 127 -18.74 -5.31 8.09
N ASP A 128 -19.11 -4.21 7.40
CA ASP A 128 -20.51 -3.77 7.27
C ASP A 128 -20.62 -2.89 6.01
N TYR A 129 -21.21 -3.42 4.95
CA TYR A 129 -21.33 -2.74 3.66
C TYR A 129 -22.26 -1.51 3.68
N SER A 130 -22.99 -1.29 4.75
CA SER A 130 -23.77 -0.06 4.95
C SER A 130 -22.92 1.11 5.46
N ARG A 131 -21.68 0.85 5.88
CA ARG A 131 -20.78 1.81 6.51
C ARG A 131 -19.60 2.18 5.63
N THR A 132 -19.06 3.37 5.88
CA THR A 132 -17.80 3.82 5.27
C THR A 132 -16.59 3.06 5.86
N PRO A 133 -15.57 2.74 5.05
CA PRO A 133 -14.30 2.25 5.55
C PRO A 133 -13.41 3.36 6.13
N GLY A 134 -13.91 4.60 6.21
CA GLY A 134 -13.10 5.79 6.43
C GLY A 134 -12.38 6.24 5.16
N GLY A 135 -11.56 7.27 5.27
CA GLY A 135 -10.83 7.85 4.14
C GLY A 135 -9.74 8.83 4.62
N SER A 136 -8.98 9.34 3.66
CA SER A 136 -9.15 9.24 2.20
C SER A 136 -8.51 7.95 1.59
N SER A 137 -7.70 7.17 2.31
CA SER A 137 -7.16 5.88 1.84
C SER A 137 -8.17 4.73 2.00
N SER A 138 -9.40 4.94 1.53
CA SER A 138 -10.55 4.04 1.70
C SER A 138 -10.27 2.63 1.19
N GLY A 139 -9.91 2.52 -0.08
CA GLY A 139 -9.64 1.25 -0.74
C GLY A 139 -8.39 0.56 -0.19
N SER A 140 -7.37 1.32 0.23
CA SER A 140 -6.13 0.74 0.78
C SER A 140 -6.40 -0.05 2.06
N ALA A 141 -7.15 0.52 3.00
CA ALA A 141 -7.52 -0.17 4.23
C ALA A 141 -8.52 -1.31 3.98
N ALA A 142 -9.54 -1.06 3.14
CA ALA A 142 -10.56 -2.06 2.82
C ALA A 142 -10.00 -3.29 2.09
N ALA A 143 -9.06 -3.10 1.16
CA ALA A 143 -8.41 -4.21 0.45
C ALA A 143 -7.64 -5.13 1.40
N VAL A 144 -6.90 -4.56 2.36
CA VAL A 144 -6.19 -5.33 3.39
C VAL A 144 -7.18 -6.00 4.35
N ALA A 145 -8.22 -5.31 4.78
CA ALA A 145 -9.24 -5.85 5.68
C ALA A 145 -9.98 -7.06 5.06
N ALA A 146 -10.35 -6.95 3.78
CA ALA A 146 -11.01 -8.03 3.02
C ALA A 146 -10.06 -9.15 2.55
N HIS A 147 -8.78 -9.10 2.90
CA HIS A 147 -7.74 -10.03 2.41
C HIS A 147 -7.61 -10.05 0.88
N MET A 148 -7.91 -8.95 0.21
CA MET A 148 -7.69 -8.76 -1.23
C MET A 148 -6.26 -8.30 -1.55
N ALA A 149 -5.54 -7.79 -0.56
CA ALA A 149 -4.11 -7.51 -0.60
C ALA A 149 -3.50 -7.78 0.79
N PRO A 150 -2.24 -8.25 0.90
CA PRO A 150 -1.60 -8.41 2.20
C PRO A 150 -1.10 -7.09 2.77
N LEU A 151 -0.66 -6.19 1.88
CA LEU A 151 -0.06 -4.89 2.18
C LEU A 151 -0.63 -3.81 1.27
N SER A 152 -0.72 -2.59 1.78
CA SER A 152 -1.04 -1.44 0.93
C SER A 152 -0.36 -0.15 1.39
N VAL A 153 -0.21 0.78 0.44
CA VAL A 153 0.31 2.14 0.70
C VAL A 153 -0.81 3.16 0.53
N GLY A 154 -0.86 4.12 1.43
CA GLY A 154 -1.77 5.25 1.36
C GLY A 154 -1.08 6.55 1.79
N SER A 155 -1.88 7.56 2.11
CA SER A 155 -1.38 8.87 2.53
C SER A 155 -2.26 9.46 3.62
N GLN A 156 -1.69 10.37 4.41
CA GLN A 156 -2.41 11.11 5.44
C GLN A 156 -1.97 12.58 5.46
N THR A 157 -2.95 13.45 5.34
CA THR A 157 -2.84 14.88 5.65
C THR A 157 -3.37 15.14 7.07
N GLY A 158 -4.61 14.77 7.35
CA GLY A 158 -5.23 14.85 8.68
C GLY A 158 -5.31 13.49 9.36
N GLY A 159 -6.18 12.57 8.87
CA GLY A 159 -6.44 11.25 9.46
C GLY A 159 -6.46 10.10 8.46
N SER A 160 -6.01 10.32 7.22
CA SER A 160 -6.31 9.44 6.07
C SER A 160 -5.56 8.10 6.02
N VAL A 161 -4.72 7.77 6.99
CA VAL A 161 -4.16 6.44 7.24
C VAL A 161 -4.79 5.84 8.50
N ILE A 162 -4.70 6.53 9.62
CA ILE A 162 -5.10 6.00 10.92
C ILE A 162 -6.61 5.76 10.99
N ARG A 163 -7.42 6.70 10.47
CA ARG A 163 -8.88 6.57 10.47
C ARG A 163 -9.38 5.36 9.68
N PRO A 164 -9.05 5.17 8.38
CA PRO A 164 -9.50 3.98 7.66
C PRO A 164 -8.90 2.69 8.22
N ALA A 165 -7.68 2.70 8.77
CA ALA A 165 -7.11 1.54 9.46
C ALA A 165 -7.96 1.13 10.66
N SER A 166 -8.33 2.08 11.51
CA SER A 166 -9.19 1.86 12.68
C SER A 166 -10.58 1.35 12.27
N TYR A 167 -11.22 1.97 11.27
CA TYR A 167 -12.56 1.58 10.82
C TYR A 167 -12.61 0.19 10.20
N CYS A 168 -11.53 -0.23 9.55
CA CYS A 168 -11.42 -1.52 8.88
C CYS A 168 -10.74 -2.61 9.73
N GLY A 169 -10.32 -2.32 10.97
CA GLY A 169 -9.69 -3.29 11.86
C GLY A 169 -8.35 -3.83 11.30
N VAL A 170 -7.53 -2.95 10.74
CA VAL A 170 -6.18 -3.27 10.25
C VAL A 170 -5.14 -2.38 10.90
N VAL A 171 -3.88 -2.81 10.84
CA VAL A 171 -2.77 -1.97 11.32
C VAL A 171 -2.45 -0.92 10.27
N GLY A 172 -2.52 0.35 10.65
CA GLY A 172 -2.09 1.48 9.84
C GLY A 172 -0.93 2.22 10.53
N TYR A 173 0.11 2.50 9.78
CA TYR A 173 1.26 3.25 10.27
C TYR A 173 1.50 4.50 9.42
N LYS A 174 1.40 5.64 10.08
CA LYS A 174 1.82 6.93 9.53
C LYS A 174 3.14 7.31 10.21
N PRO A 175 4.27 7.24 9.51
CA PRO A 175 5.55 7.67 10.08
C PRO A 175 5.57 9.18 10.33
N SER A 176 6.63 9.66 10.94
CA SER A 176 6.89 11.10 11.03
C SER A 176 7.04 11.70 9.63
N TYR A 177 6.68 12.98 9.51
CA TYR A 177 6.81 13.74 8.27
C TYR A 177 8.26 13.68 7.75
N GLY A 178 8.41 13.48 6.44
CA GLY A 178 9.71 13.42 5.79
C GLY A 178 10.44 12.07 5.85
N LEU A 179 9.84 11.01 6.41
CA LEU A 179 10.48 9.69 6.39
C LEU A 179 10.27 8.92 5.07
N ILE A 180 9.12 9.10 4.43
CA ILE A 180 8.81 8.49 3.12
C ILE A 180 8.58 9.60 2.11
N SER A 181 9.21 9.48 0.94
CA SER A 181 9.09 10.45 -0.14
C SER A 181 7.67 10.59 -0.68
N ARG A 182 7.31 11.81 -1.07
CA ARG A 182 6.05 12.17 -1.73
C ARG A 182 6.28 12.52 -3.21
N ASN A 183 7.48 12.28 -3.74
CA ASN A 183 7.80 12.53 -5.14
C ASN A 183 6.95 11.65 -6.05
N GLY A 184 6.25 12.27 -7.01
CA GLY A 184 5.30 11.58 -7.90
C GLY A 184 3.96 11.22 -7.25
N VAL A 185 3.60 11.82 -6.10
CA VAL A 185 2.31 11.67 -5.43
C VAL A 185 1.53 12.97 -5.49
N LEU A 186 0.20 12.91 -5.66
CA LEU A 186 -0.66 14.09 -5.54
C LEU A 186 -0.52 14.69 -4.14
N LYS A 187 -0.15 15.95 -4.06
CA LYS A 187 -0.03 16.70 -2.81
C LYS A 187 -1.31 17.46 -2.50
N VAL A 188 -1.76 17.35 -1.24
CA VAL A 188 -2.87 18.13 -0.66
C VAL A 188 -2.30 19.27 0.19
N SER A 189 -1.26 18.99 0.97
CA SER A 189 -0.58 19.96 1.82
C SER A 189 0.92 19.64 1.90
N ASP A 190 1.75 20.62 1.52
CA ASP A 190 3.21 20.46 1.55
C ASP A 190 3.76 20.21 2.97
N LYS A 191 3.08 20.69 4.00
CA LYS A 191 3.54 20.62 5.40
C LYS A 191 2.95 19.45 6.19
N LEU A 192 1.87 18.84 5.72
CA LEU A 192 1.14 17.84 6.47
C LEU A 192 1.17 16.46 5.82
N ASP A 193 1.24 16.40 4.48
CA ASP A 193 1.14 15.14 3.77
C ASP A 193 2.26 14.19 4.16
N THR A 194 1.86 13.01 4.60
CA THR A 194 2.75 11.92 4.98
C THR A 194 2.28 10.65 4.31
N MET A 195 3.18 9.90 3.74
CA MET A 195 2.86 8.58 3.23
C MET A 195 2.79 7.58 4.38
N GLY A 196 1.88 6.62 4.26
CA GLY A 196 1.71 5.59 5.29
C GLY A 196 1.34 4.25 4.69
N VAL A 197 1.35 3.24 5.51
CA VAL A 197 1.24 1.84 5.09
C VAL A 197 0.21 1.09 5.93
N PHE A 198 -0.34 0.01 5.35
CA PHE A 198 -1.34 -0.85 5.97
C PHE A 198 -0.93 -2.31 5.85
N GLY A 199 -1.24 -3.07 6.87
CA GLY A 199 -1.04 -4.52 6.92
C GLY A 199 -1.92 -5.17 7.99
N LYS A 200 -1.82 -6.49 8.12
CA LYS A 200 -2.57 -7.22 9.15
C LYS A 200 -1.86 -7.26 10.50
N THR A 201 -0.55 -7.17 10.51
CA THR A 201 0.26 -7.18 11.73
C THR A 201 1.22 -5.98 11.79
N VAL A 202 1.68 -5.64 12.97
CA VAL A 202 2.69 -4.58 13.15
C VAL A 202 3.97 -4.92 12.41
N LYS A 203 4.38 -6.19 12.39
CA LYS A 203 5.57 -6.67 11.67
C LYS A 203 5.44 -6.48 10.15
N ASP A 204 4.28 -6.78 9.58
CA ASP A 204 4.03 -6.58 8.14
C ASP A 204 4.17 -5.11 7.76
N VAL A 205 3.59 -4.24 8.59
CA VAL A 205 3.62 -2.78 8.41
C VAL A 205 5.04 -2.24 8.59
N ALA A 206 5.79 -2.74 9.56
CA ALA A 206 7.19 -2.36 9.77
C ALA A 206 8.09 -2.77 8.60
N LEU A 207 7.89 -3.97 8.05
CA LEU A 207 8.63 -4.46 6.88
C LEU A 207 8.38 -3.58 5.65
N LEU A 208 7.11 -3.24 5.38
CA LEU A 208 6.75 -2.37 4.27
C LEU A 208 7.30 -0.96 4.47
N ALA A 209 7.13 -0.37 5.65
CA ALA A 209 7.62 0.97 5.97
C ALA A 209 9.14 1.08 5.86
N LYS A 210 9.88 0.10 6.42
CA LYS A 210 11.35 0.00 6.30
C LYS A 210 11.81 0.06 4.84
N SER A 211 11.09 -0.59 3.94
CA SER A 211 11.43 -0.62 2.51
C SER A 211 11.19 0.70 1.79
N LEU A 212 10.41 1.61 2.39
CA LEU A 212 10.04 2.92 1.82
C LEU A 212 10.75 4.11 2.50
N ILE A 213 11.27 3.93 3.71
CA ILE A 213 11.96 4.99 4.45
C ILE A 213 13.33 5.23 3.83
N ARG A 214 13.46 6.39 3.15
CA ARG A 214 14.70 6.78 2.48
C ARG A 214 14.73 8.28 2.21
N LYS A 215 15.94 8.88 2.28
CA LYS A 215 16.17 10.24 1.77
C LYS A 215 15.99 10.24 0.24
N ASP A 216 15.17 11.17 -0.26
CA ASP A 216 14.97 11.44 -1.68
C ASP A 216 15.39 12.89 -1.99
N LEU A 217 16.27 13.05 -2.96
CA LEU A 217 16.74 14.40 -3.37
C LEU A 217 15.68 15.20 -4.12
N HIS A 218 14.65 14.53 -4.67
CA HIS A 218 13.53 15.18 -5.37
C HIS A 218 12.35 15.52 -4.44
N ASP A 219 12.38 15.07 -3.17
CA ASP A 219 11.49 15.56 -2.12
C ASP A 219 12.33 16.18 -0.98
N PRO A 220 12.54 17.50 -0.98
CA PRO A 220 13.41 18.17 -0.02
C PRO A 220 12.95 18.05 1.43
N SER A 221 11.70 17.65 1.66
CA SER A 221 11.19 17.39 3.01
C SER A 221 11.72 16.10 3.63
N THR A 222 12.29 15.20 2.81
CA THR A 222 12.76 13.92 3.34
C THR A 222 14.06 14.05 4.13
N VAL A 223 14.18 13.25 5.18
CA VAL A 223 15.33 13.21 6.08
C VAL A 223 15.98 11.83 6.09
N TYR A 224 17.26 11.78 6.51
CA TYR A 224 17.91 10.50 6.78
C TYR A 224 17.36 9.89 8.07
N PHE A 225 17.04 8.60 8.01
CA PHE A 225 16.60 7.83 9.17
C PHE A 225 17.06 6.38 9.05
N ALA A 226 17.62 5.85 10.13
CA ALA A 226 18.10 4.47 10.21
C ALA A 226 16.91 3.53 10.54
N ALA A 227 16.36 2.88 9.51
CA ALA A 227 15.20 1.98 9.66
C ALA A 227 15.58 0.50 9.76
N GLU A 228 16.88 0.17 9.79
CA GLU A 228 17.40 -1.21 9.69
C GLU A 228 16.82 -2.14 10.76
N LYS A 229 16.71 -1.66 11.99
CA LYS A 229 16.22 -2.45 13.13
C LYS A 229 14.70 -2.43 13.30
N MET A 230 13.96 -1.71 12.47
CA MET A 230 12.52 -1.47 12.66
C MET A 230 11.70 -2.77 12.80
N VAL A 231 12.01 -3.79 12.04
CA VAL A 231 11.31 -5.08 12.11
C VAL A 231 11.70 -5.85 13.38
N GLU A 232 12.98 -5.84 13.76
CA GLU A 232 13.48 -6.51 14.95
C GLU A 232 12.90 -5.88 16.23
N GLU A 233 12.80 -4.56 16.28
CA GLU A 233 12.21 -3.85 17.41
C GLU A 233 10.72 -4.20 17.59
N CYS A 234 9.98 -4.43 16.52
CA CYS A 234 8.60 -4.89 16.61
C CYS A 234 8.46 -6.28 17.24
N GLU A 235 9.49 -7.12 17.19
CA GLU A 235 9.49 -8.46 17.78
C GLU A 235 9.76 -8.46 19.30
N LYS A 236 10.39 -7.40 19.81
CA LYS A 236 10.69 -7.27 21.23
C LYS A 236 9.49 -6.88 22.09
N GLY A 237 8.39 -6.46 21.44
CA GLY A 237 7.22 -5.92 22.15
C GLY A 237 7.44 -4.50 22.70
N PRO A 238 6.44 -3.94 23.39
CA PRO A 238 6.55 -2.60 23.97
C PRO A 238 7.56 -2.59 25.14
N VAL A 239 8.35 -1.52 25.19
CA VAL A 239 9.37 -1.31 26.25
C VAL A 239 8.72 -0.98 27.60
N PHE A 240 7.45 -0.63 27.60
CA PHE A 240 6.65 -0.29 28.79
C PHE A 240 5.19 -0.69 28.57
N ASP A 241 4.46 -0.93 29.64
CA ASP A 241 3.01 -1.15 29.56
C ASP A 241 2.31 0.13 29.08
N PRO A 242 1.67 0.13 27.89
CA PRO A 242 0.97 1.31 27.42
C PRO A 242 -0.21 1.62 28.33
N LYS A 243 -0.22 2.82 28.92
CA LYS A 243 -1.40 3.33 29.64
C LYS A 243 -2.28 4.06 28.64
N PHE A 244 -3.49 3.57 28.47
CA PHE A 244 -4.53 4.27 27.71
C PHE A 244 -5.23 5.25 28.67
N ILE A 245 -5.29 6.51 28.27
CA ILE A 245 -6.00 7.58 28.97
C ILE A 245 -7.35 7.77 28.34
#